data_3826592db8a790f68640f67f3b5c2e20
#
_entry.id   3826592db8a790f68640f67f3b5c2e20
#
_cell.length_a   1.000
_cell.length_b   1.000
_cell.length_c   1.000
_cell.angle_alpha   90.00
_cell.angle_beta   90.00
_cell.angle_gamma   90.00
#
_symmetry.space_group_name_H-M   'P 1'
#
loop_
_entity.id
_entity.type
_entity.pdbx_description
1 polymer ?
#
loop_
_entity_poly.entity_id
_entity_poly.type
_entity_poly.pdbx_seq_one_letter_code
_entity_poly.pdbx_strand_id
1 'polypeptide(L)'
;VLVEIQALVASSPLATPRRAVVGWDSGRLAMVLAVLEARCGLSFSGGEVYLNVAGGLRIGEPAADLAVAAALTSSLTGVPLPADMVVFGEISLSGEVRSVGQADARMKEAAKLGFSSALMPTRRGKNKKSNGSLELREVSELQDMISFFERGGDLAVKAVSG
;
A
#
# COMPACT_ATOMS: atom_id res chain seq x y z
N VAL A 1 7.88 12.80 -6.10
CA VAL A 1 6.63 12.83 -6.85
C VAL A 1 5.62 11.91 -6.18
N LEU A 2 4.45 12.44 -5.85
CA LEU A 2 3.36 11.66 -5.31
C LEU A 2 2.50 11.09 -6.43
N VAL A 3 2.05 9.85 -6.25
CA VAL A 3 1.24 9.13 -7.24
C VAL A 3 0.05 8.49 -6.53
N GLU A 4 -1.10 8.55 -7.15
CA GLU A 4 -2.29 7.88 -6.66
C GLU A 4 -2.40 6.49 -7.28
N ILE A 5 -2.58 5.48 -6.42
CA ILE A 5 -2.84 4.11 -6.81
C ILE A 5 -4.27 3.76 -6.45
N GLN A 6 -5.02 3.26 -7.42
CA GLN A 6 -6.41 2.86 -7.26
C GLN A 6 -6.53 1.35 -7.45
N ALA A 7 -7.27 0.68 -6.56
CA ALA A 7 -7.54 -0.73 -6.69
C ALA A 7 -9.04 -1.01 -6.58
N LEU A 8 -9.50 -1.98 -7.34
CA LEU A 8 -10.86 -2.47 -7.27
C LEU A 8 -10.84 -4.01 -7.23
N VAL A 9 -11.46 -4.57 -6.23
CA VAL A 9 -11.70 -6.01 -6.13
C VAL A 9 -13.21 -6.21 -6.27
N ALA A 10 -13.62 -6.92 -7.31
CA ALA A 10 -15.02 -7.12 -7.64
C ALA A 10 -15.33 -8.61 -7.74
N SER A 11 -16.53 -9.01 -7.30
CA SER A 11 -16.98 -10.40 -7.45
C SER A 11 -17.04 -10.79 -8.91
N SER A 12 -16.62 -12.02 -9.23
CA SER A 12 -16.66 -12.53 -10.59
C SER A 12 -17.31 -13.91 -10.65
N PRO A 13 -18.25 -14.13 -11.58
CA PRO A 13 -18.80 -15.45 -11.82
C PRO A 13 -17.87 -16.34 -12.65
N LEU A 14 -16.74 -15.81 -13.13
CA LEU A 14 -15.82 -16.54 -14.00
C LEU A 14 -14.98 -17.53 -13.19
N ALA A 15 -14.73 -18.71 -13.78
CA ALA A 15 -13.85 -19.71 -13.19
C ALA A 15 -12.41 -19.20 -13.06
N THR A 16 -11.98 -18.33 -13.98
CA THR A 16 -10.68 -17.66 -13.93
C THR A 16 -10.92 -16.15 -13.88
N PRO A 17 -10.94 -15.55 -12.69
CA PRO A 17 -11.18 -14.12 -12.54
C PRO A 17 -10.07 -13.30 -13.23
N ARG A 18 -10.45 -12.13 -13.74
CA ARG A 18 -9.52 -11.24 -14.43
C ARG A 18 -8.59 -10.53 -13.46
N ARG A 19 -7.37 -10.32 -13.94
CA ARG A 19 -6.37 -9.48 -13.27
C ARG A 19 -5.92 -8.45 -14.28
N ALA A 20 -6.27 -7.19 -14.09
CA ALA A 20 -5.91 -6.10 -14.99
C ALA A 20 -5.11 -5.06 -14.23
N VAL A 21 -4.03 -4.59 -14.84
CA VAL A 21 -3.16 -3.58 -14.23
C VAL A 21 -2.75 -2.55 -15.27
N VAL A 22 -2.84 -1.29 -14.89
CA VAL A 22 -2.43 -0.15 -15.72
C VAL A 22 -1.42 0.68 -14.94
N GLY A 23 -0.24 0.87 -15.50
CA GLY A 23 0.79 1.72 -14.95
C GLY A 23 1.72 1.06 -13.94
N TRP A 24 1.56 -0.23 -13.69
CA TRP A 24 2.43 -0.99 -12.79
C TRP A 24 2.71 -2.38 -13.36
N ASP A 25 3.68 -3.08 -12.80
CA ASP A 25 4.08 -4.39 -13.30
C ASP A 25 3.08 -5.49 -12.89
N SER A 26 2.59 -6.25 -13.85
CA SER A 26 1.63 -7.33 -13.60
C SER A 26 2.23 -8.47 -12.77
N GLY A 27 3.51 -8.75 -12.95
CA GLY A 27 4.22 -9.76 -12.14
C GLY A 27 4.33 -9.34 -10.68
N ARG A 28 4.56 -8.05 -10.43
CA ARG A 28 4.58 -7.51 -9.07
C ARG A 28 3.20 -7.56 -8.43
N LEU A 29 2.15 -7.27 -9.17
CA LEU A 29 0.78 -7.41 -8.68
C LEU A 29 0.50 -8.85 -8.26
N ALA A 30 0.85 -9.82 -9.09
CA ALA A 30 0.67 -11.23 -8.76
C ALA A 30 1.42 -11.62 -7.49
N MET A 31 2.64 -11.10 -7.31
CA MET A 31 3.45 -11.34 -6.11
C MET A 31 2.80 -10.74 -4.85
N VAL A 32 2.34 -9.50 -4.91
CA VAL A 32 1.66 -8.84 -3.79
C VAL A 32 0.39 -9.58 -3.40
N LEU A 33 -0.42 -9.99 -4.38
CA LEU A 33 -1.62 -10.79 -4.12
C LEU A 33 -1.28 -12.11 -3.44
N ALA A 34 -0.24 -12.80 -3.91
CA ALA A 34 0.20 -14.07 -3.32
C ALA A 34 0.65 -13.90 -1.86
N VAL A 35 1.39 -12.83 -1.55
CA VAL A 35 1.84 -12.55 -0.18
C VAL A 35 0.65 -12.21 0.72
N LEU A 36 -0.30 -11.40 0.26
CA LEU A 36 -1.50 -11.08 1.02
C LEU A 36 -2.32 -12.34 1.33
N GLU A 37 -2.43 -13.25 0.40
CA GLU A 37 -3.14 -14.52 0.62
C GLU A 37 -2.36 -15.45 1.55
N ALA A 38 -1.08 -15.68 1.28
CA ALA A 38 -0.27 -16.67 1.99
C ALA A 38 0.13 -16.23 3.40
N ARG A 39 0.40 -14.94 3.61
CA ARG A 39 0.93 -14.42 4.88
C ARG A 39 -0.10 -13.68 5.71
N CYS A 40 -1.16 -13.17 5.10
CA CYS A 40 -2.16 -12.35 5.79
C CYS A 40 -3.54 -13.00 5.81
N GLY A 41 -3.73 -14.13 5.15
CA GLY A 41 -5.00 -14.85 5.16
C GLY A 41 -6.13 -14.18 4.39
N LEU A 42 -5.81 -13.20 3.53
CA LEU A 42 -6.81 -12.58 2.66
C LEU A 42 -7.05 -13.47 1.44
N SER A 43 -8.28 -13.49 0.94
CA SER A 43 -8.61 -14.24 -0.26
C SER A 43 -9.08 -13.32 -1.38
N PHE A 44 -8.40 -13.42 -2.51
CA PHE A 44 -8.77 -12.74 -3.76
C PHE A 44 -9.31 -13.73 -4.79
N SER A 45 -9.41 -15.00 -4.44
CA SER A 45 -10.01 -16.02 -5.31
C SER A 45 -11.50 -15.73 -5.48
N GLY A 46 -12.02 -15.86 -6.68
CA GLY A 46 -13.40 -15.52 -7.00
C GLY A 46 -13.65 -14.03 -7.20
N GLY A 47 -12.62 -13.19 -7.09
CA GLY A 47 -12.71 -11.76 -7.33
C GLY A 47 -11.86 -11.32 -8.51
N GLU A 48 -12.41 -10.44 -9.34
CA GLU A 48 -11.61 -9.72 -10.34
C GLU A 48 -10.82 -8.63 -9.65
N VAL A 49 -9.57 -8.43 -10.06
CA VAL A 49 -8.69 -7.40 -9.49
C VAL A 49 -8.29 -6.42 -10.57
N TYR A 50 -8.53 -5.16 -10.31
CA TYR A 50 -8.13 -4.05 -11.18
C TYR A 50 -7.22 -3.12 -10.40
N LEU A 51 -6.08 -2.78 -10.97
CA LEU A 51 -5.14 -1.83 -10.39
C LEU A 51 -4.80 -0.77 -11.42
N ASN A 52 -4.88 0.48 -11.00
CA ASN A 52 -4.60 1.61 -11.88
C ASN A 52 -3.72 2.64 -11.18
N VAL A 53 -2.65 3.04 -11.85
CA VAL A 53 -1.88 4.21 -11.46
C VAL A 53 -2.51 5.43 -12.13
N ALA A 54 -3.05 6.34 -11.33
CA ALA A 54 -3.79 7.50 -11.85
C ALA A 54 -2.88 8.44 -12.64
N GLY A 55 -3.48 9.16 -13.57
CA GLY A 55 -2.78 10.18 -14.35
C GLY A 55 -1.95 9.64 -15.53
N GLY A 56 -2.13 8.38 -15.90
CA GLY A 56 -1.41 7.78 -17.03
C GLY A 56 0.07 7.54 -16.76
N LEU A 57 0.48 7.59 -15.50
CA LEU A 57 1.87 7.38 -15.10
C LEU A 57 2.22 5.90 -15.06
N ARG A 58 3.51 5.60 -15.23
CA ARG A 58 4.06 4.27 -15.04
C ARG A 58 5.03 4.29 -13.88
N ILE A 59 4.82 3.39 -12.90
CA ILE A 59 5.69 3.24 -11.75
C ILE A 59 6.38 1.88 -11.83
N GLY A 60 7.72 1.87 -11.70
CA GLY A 60 8.51 0.64 -11.71
C GLY A 60 9.21 0.35 -10.40
N GLU A 61 9.01 1.14 -9.36
CA GLU A 61 9.80 0.99 -8.14
C GLU A 61 9.11 0.12 -7.07
N PRO A 62 9.90 -0.72 -6.37
CA PRO A 62 9.40 -1.56 -5.29
C PRO A 62 8.79 -0.80 -4.12
N ALA A 63 9.14 0.47 -3.95
CA ALA A 63 8.58 1.31 -2.90
C ALA A 63 7.05 1.46 -2.98
N ALA A 64 6.45 1.17 -4.13
CA ALA A 64 5.00 1.20 -4.32
C ALA A 64 4.28 -0.04 -3.77
N ASP A 65 4.98 -1.11 -3.44
CA ASP A 65 4.37 -2.38 -3.03
C ASP A 65 3.38 -2.22 -1.88
N LEU A 66 3.77 -1.50 -0.84
CA LEU A 66 2.92 -1.34 0.35
C LEU A 66 1.64 -0.54 0.01
N ALA A 67 1.75 0.46 -0.84
CA ALA A 67 0.60 1.24 -1.29
C ALA A 67 -0.37 0.37 -2.10
N VAL A 68 0.14 -0.50 -2.96
CA VAL A 68 -0.68 -1.45 -3.71
C VAL A 68 -1.39 -2.43 -2.76
N ALA A 69 -0.65 -2.99 -1.80
CA ALA A 69 -1.23 -3.89 -0.80
C ALA A 69 -2.33 -3.20 0.02
N ALA A 70 -2.09 -1.96 0.44
CA ALA A 70 -3.07 -1.17 1.19
C ALA A 70 -4.33 -0.88 0.36
N ALA A 71 -4.17 -0.51 -0.90
CA ALA A 71 -5.30 -0.24 -1.79
C ALA A 71 -6.13 -1.50 -2.06
N LEU A 72 -5.49 -2.63 -2.29
CA LEU A 72 -6.16 -3.93 -2.46
C LEU A 72 -6.94 -4.34 -1.21
N THR A 73 -6.31 -4.22 -0.05
CA THR A 73 -6.94 -4.54 1.23
C THR A 73 -8.13 -3.63 1.51
N SER A 74 -7.99 -2.34 1.24
CA SER A 74 -9.08 -1.37 1.37
C SER A 74 -10.27 -1.74 0.51
N SER A 75 -10.05 -2.09 -0.75
CA SER A 75 -11.13 -2.49 -1.65
C SER A 75 -11.79 -3.80 -1.22
N LEU A 76 -11.00 -4.78 -0.80
CA LEU A 76 -11.51 -6.09 -0.37
C LEU A 76 -12.34 -5.99 0.91
N THR A 77 -11.91 -5.20 1.88
CA THR A 77 -12.55 -5.09 3.19
C THR A 77 -13.65 -4.03 3.22
N GLY A 78 -13.69 -3.12 2.26
CA GLY A 78 -14.59 -1.98 2.27
C GLY A 78 -14.21 -0.89 3.26
N VAL A 79 -13.03 -0.97 3.87
CA VAL A 79 -12.53 0.02 4.83
C VAL A 79 -11.65 1.02 4.07
N PRO A 80 -12.06 2.28 3.93
CA PRO A 80 -11.28 3.27 3.19
C PRO A 80 -10.03 3.69 3.95
N LEU A 81 -9.01 4.08 3.19
CA LEU A 81 -7.76 4.64 3.72
C LEU A 81 -7.92 6.16 3.95
N PRO A 82 -7.30 6.79 5.01
CA PRO A 82 -7.38 8.24 5.19
C PRO A 82 -6.89 8.98 3.95
N ALA A 83 -7.62 10.01 3.54
CA ALA A 83 -7.32 10.78 2.33
C ALA A 83 -5.97 11.53 2.42
N ASP A 84 -5.47 11.73 3.61
CA ASP A 84 -4.28 12.52 3.94
C ASP A 84 -3.09 11.66 4.40
N MET A 85 -3.10 10.36 4.06
CA MET A 85 -2.01 9.45 4.35
C MET A 85 -1.24 9.10 3.09
N VAL A 86 0.10 9.13 3.17
CA VAL A 86 0.98 8.56 2.15
C VAL A 86 1.41 7.17 2.58
N VAL A 87 1.67 6.30 1.60
CA VAL A 87 2.06 4.92 1.85
C VAL A 87 3.26 4.56 0.98
N PHE A 88 4.31 4.03 1.57
CA PHE A 88 5.45 3.49 0.82
C PHE A 88 6.12 2.35 1.59
N GLY A 89 6.77 1.46 0.85
CA GLY A 89 7.50 0.33 1.41
C GLY A 89 7.59 -0.81 0.40
N GLU A 90 8.64 -1.60 0.50
CA GLU A 90 8.83 -2.81 -0.31
C GLU A 90 8.32 -4.03 0.47
N ILE A 91 7.68 -4.95 -0.21
CA ILE A 91 7.17 -6.19 0.38
C ILE A 91 8.04 -7.37 -0.08
N SER A 92 8.54 -8.16 0.87
CA SER A 92 9.23 -9.42 0.58
C SER A 92 8.24 -10.59 0.50
N LEU A 93 8.67 -11.70 -0.08
CA LEU A 93 7.85 -12.91 -0.17
C LEU A 93 7.56 -13.53 1.20
N SER A 94 8.34 -13.21 2.23
CA SER A 94 8.09 -13.64 3.60
C SER A 94 7.04 -12.80 4.32
N GLY A 95 6.57 -11.71 3.71
CA GLY A 95 5.60 -10.81 4.32
C GLY A 95 6.22 -9.65 5.10
N GLU A 96 7.55 -9.49 5.05
CA GLU A 96 8.22 -8.36 5.68
C GLU A 96 7.99 -7.09 4.87
N VAL A 97 7.86 -5.97 5.58
CA VAL A 97 7.88 -4.64 4.98
C VAL A 97 9.30 -4.09 5.10
N ARG A 98 9.95 -3.91 3.97
CA ARG A 98 11.35 -3.52 3.90
C ARG A 98 11.53 -2.03 3.64
N SER A 99 12.62 -1.50 4.20
CA SER A 99 13.06 -0.12 3.98
C SER A 99 13.27 0.16 2.50
N VAL A 100 13.00 1.40 2.13
CA VAL A 100 13.22 1.90 0.77
C VAL A 100 14.16 3.10 0.83
N GLY A 101 14.79 3.38 -0.29
CA GLY A 101 15.65 4.56 -0.38
C GLY A 101 14.90 5.86 -0.20
N GLN A 102 15.59 6.87 0.33
CA GLN A 102 15.10 8.23 0.43
C GLN A 102 13.83 8.40 1.29
N ALA A 103 13.68 7.60 2.35
CA ALA A 103 12.52 7.70 3.21
C ALA A 103 12.32 9.11 3.79
N ASP A 104 13.39 9.77 4.21
CA ASP A 104 13.32 11.14 4.74
C ASP A 104 12.83 12.14 3.69
N ALA A 105 13.30 12.03 2.46
CA ALA A 105 12.85 12.88 1.36
C ALA A 105 11.39 12.65 1.02
N ARG A 106 10.94 11.40 1.04
CA ARG A 106 9.53 11.05 0.81
C ARG A 106 8.62 11.63 1.89
N MET A 107 9.03 11.56 3.15
CA MET A 107 8.29 12.12 4.28
C MET A 107 8.22 13.65 4.21
N LYS A 108 9.34 14.30 3.87
CA LYS A 108 9.38 15.76 3.71
C LYS A 108 8.46 16.24 2.60
N GLU A 109 8.47 15.57 1.46
CA GLU A 109 7.58 15.90 0.34
C GLU A 109 6.12 15.75 0.73
N ALA A 110 5.78 14.66 1.42
CA ALA A 110 4.41 14.42 1.89
C ALA A 110 3.94 15.52 2.84
N ALA A 111 4.77 15.91 3.82
CA ALA A 111 4.45 16.97 4.75
C ALA A 111 4.25 18.32 4.03
N LYS A 112 5.11 18.61 3.06
CA LYS A 112 5.02 19.81 2.23
C LYS A 112 3.71 19.91 1.44
N LEU A 113 3.20 18.76 1.00
CA LEU A 113 1.97 18.69 0.20
C LEU A 113 0.72 18.58 1.06
N GLY A 114 0.85 18.68 2.38
CA GLY A 114 -0.28 18.72 3.29
C GLY A 114 -0.78 17.39 3.80
N PHE A 115 -0.06 16.30 3.56
CA PHE A 115 -0.40 15.01 4.14
C PHE A 115 -0.10 15.03 5.64
N SER A 116 -0.94 14.38 6.44
CA SER A 116 -0.83 14.39 7.90
C SER A 116 -0.25 13.10 8.47
N SER A 117 -0.21 12.02 7.70
CA SER A 117 0.31 10.73 8.18
C SER A 117 1.01 9.95 7.07
N ALA A 118 1.81 8.98 7.49
CA ALA A 118 2.51 8.06 6.58
C ALA A 118 2.48 6.64 7.14
N LEU A 119 2.15 5.69 6.29
CA LEU A 119 2.31 4.25 6.55
C LEU A 119 3.58 3.81 5.85
N MET A 120 4.55 3.30 6.61
CA MET A 120 5.90 3.12 6.11
C MET A 120 6.64 2.00 6.86
N PRO A 121 7.77 1.54 6.30
CA PRO A 121 8.61 0.57 7.01
C PRO A 121 9.16 1.13 8.32
N THR A 122 9.28 0.24 9.31
CA THR A 122 9.92 0.61 10.59
C THR A 122 11.34 1.09 10.34
N ARG A 123 11.62 2.29 10.84
CA ARG A 123 12.96 2.87 10.73
C ARG A 123 13.90 2.25 11.76
N ARG A 124 15.11 1.95 11.32
CA ARG A 124 16.16 1.42 12.17
C ARG A 124 17.24 2.49 12.35
N GLY A 125 17.80 2.58 13.56
CA GLY A 125 18.91 3.47 13.86
C GLY A 125 18.64 4.45 14.98
N LYS A 126 19.74 5.01 15.52
CA LYS A 126 19.72 5.91 16.68
C LYS A 126 19.23 7.32 16.37
N ASN A 127 19.16 7.69 15.10
CA ASN A 127 18.81 9.04 14.64
C ASN A 127 17.47 9.07 13.92
N LYS A 128 16.43 8.62 14.60
CA LYS A 128 15.06 8.78 14.10
C LYS A 128 14.69 10.26 14.16
N LYS A 129 14.79 10.94 13.05
CA LYS A 129 14.35 12.33 12.96
C LYS A 129 12.83 12.41 13.00
N SER A 130 12.32 13.27 13.86
CA SER A 130 10.93 13.64 13.81
C SER A 130 10.65 14.46 12.56
N ASN A 131 9.56 14.17 11.85
CA ASN A 131 9.13 14.92 10.67
C ASN A 131 7.99 15.89 10.99
N GLY A 132 8.18 16.71 12.02
CA GLY A 132 7.22 17.74 12.37
C GLY A 132 5.85 17.17 12.72
N SER A 133 4.81 17.62 12.01
CA SER A 133 3.43 17.23 12.26
C SER A 133 3.01 15.90 11.61
N LEU A 134 3.89 15.25 10.85
CA LEU A 134 3.55 14.00 10.17
C LEU A 134 3.50 12.85 11.17
N GLU A 135 2.33 12.26 11.34
CA GLU A 135 2.13 11.06 12.16
C GLU A 135 2.65 9.83 11.40
N LEU A 136 3.61 9.13 11.99
CA LEU A 136 4.22 7.97 11.36
C LEU A 136 3.62 6.68 11.90
N ARG A 137 3.12 5.85 10.99
CA ARG A 137 2.69 4.49 11.29
C ARG A 137 3.70 3.54 10.67
N GLU A 138 4.59 3.05 11.50
CA GLU A 138 5.68 2.19 11.08
C GLU A 138 5.28 0.72 11.21
N VAL A 139 5.50 -0.05 10.14
CA VAL A 139 5.18 -1.48 10.10
C VAL A 139 6.39 -2.29 9.66
N SER A 140 6.64 -3.41 10.32
CA SER A 140 7.72 -4.35 9.99
C SER A 140 7.21 -5.56 9.22
N GLU A 141 5.96 -5.92 9.44
CA GLU A 141 5.28 -7.05 8.81
C GLU A 141 4.02 -6.57 8.11
N LEU A 142 3.70 -7.17 6.97
CA LEU A 142 2.48 -6.85 6.24
C LEU A 142 1.22 -7.11 7.07
N GLN A 143 1.26 -8.11 7.95
CA GLN A 143 0.16 -8.39 8.87
C GLN A 143 -0.16 -7.21 9.79
N ASP A 144 0.83 -6.41 10.15
CA ASP A 144 0.61 -5.21 10.97
C ASP A 144 -0.27 -4.19 10.25
N MET A 145 -0.08 -4.05 8.93
CA MET A 145 -0.94 -3.20 8.11
C MET A 145 -2.38 -3.75 8.09
N ILE A 146 -2.54 -5.06 7.92
CA ILE A 146 -3.87 -5.69 7.90
C ILE A 146 -4.61 -5.42 9.21
N SER A 147 -3.91 -5.44 10.35
CA SER A 147 -4.50 -5.16 11.65
C SER A 147 -5.15 -3.77 11.73
N PHE A 148 -4.62 -2.78 11.01
CA PHE A 148 -5.24 -1.46 10.93
C PHE A 148 -6.63 -1.52 10.28
N PHE A 149 -6.81 -2.33 9.26
CA PHE A 149 -8.10 -2.50 8.59
C PHE A 149 -9.10 -3.26 9.45
N GLU A 150 -8.64 -4.21 10.26
CA GLU A 150 -9.48 -5.00 11.17
C GLU A 150 -10.06 -4.17 12.31
N ARG A 151 -9.41 -3.10 12.73
CA ARG A 151 -9.89 -2.19 13.77
C ARG A 151 -11.00 -1.26 13.30
N GLY A 152 -11.49 -1.43 12.11
CA GLY A 152 -12.65 -0.79 11.49
C GLY A 152 -12.88 0.68 11.86
N GLY A 153 -12.79 1.58 10.94
CA GLY A 153 -13.24 2.95 11.13
C GLY A 153 -12.25 3.96 11.68
N ASP A 154 -11.30 3.59 12.53
CA ASP A 154 -10.27 4.52 13.03
C ASP A 154 -9.17 4.77 12.00
N LEU A 155 -9.27 4.12 10.86
CA LEU A 155 -8.21 4.11 9.85
C LEU A 155 -8.76 4.14 8.43
N ALA A 156 -9.55 5.12 8.12
CA ALA A 156 -10.00 5.35 6.76
C ALA A 156 -8.90 6.07 5.97
N VAL A 157 -8.15 5.39 5.12
CA VAL A 157 -6.94 5.92 4.47
C VAL A 157 -6.99 5.72 2.96
N LYS A 158 -6.63 6.70 2.14
CA LYS A 158 -6.31 6.53 0.72
C LYS A 158 -4.83 6.27 0.56
N ALA A 159 -4.47 5.23 -0.19
CA ALA A 159 -3.08 4.98 -0.51
C ALA A 159 -2.59 5.98 -1.56
N VAL A 160 -1.54 6.71 -1.23
CA VAL A 160 -0.81 7.55 -2.17
C VAL A 160 0.64 7.15 -2.05
N SER A 161 1.26 6.77 -3.17
CA SER A 161 2.66 6.39 -3.18
C SER A 161 3.45 7.33 -4.08
N GLY A 162 4.61 7.68 -3.62
CA GLY A 162 5.48 8.56 -4.38
C GLY A 162 6.87 8.05 -4.48
#